data_4401ed36d3a9fb74320654b3ea6cbf99
#
_entry.id   4401ed36d3a9fb74320654b3ea6cbf99
#
_cell.length_a   1.000
_cell.length_b   1.000
_cell.length_c   1.000
_cell.angle_alpha   90.00
_cell.angle_beta   90.00
_cell.angle_gamma   90.00
#
_symmetry.space_group_name_H-M   'P 1'
#
loop_
_entity.id
_entity.type
_entity.pdbx_description
1 polymer ?
#
loop_
_entity_poly.entity_id
_entity_poly.type
_entity_poly.pdbx_seq_one_letter_code
_entity_poly.pdbx_strand_id
1 'polypeptide(L)'
;MTTKVTFVGVGKMGSGMAKQLCGAGYPLRVFDTSEAAVASLVAAGAVRASSASEALEGADVLFTSLPVPEVVLAVYQDIFDRDRPGLVCVDVSTSDPATVRRVCDLVESKGARYLACPVGRGVDEAAAGLSSLFVGGDGPTIDSVERLLQVIGGSILRMPTPEAAAAFKLVQNMVAMANLQSLCEGYALAKRWGVSDEAFASGLPDTGAWSRQAEIRLPWLMNRDFAPRFTVALAAKDLRLAVEMAARTGIPVATGAAALQQLVAAVNDGLGEAEVTSLFKVVERDDRGPDKPAVAAVAAE
;
A
#
# COMPACT_ATOMS: atom_id res chain seq x y z
N MET A 1 19.27 21.57 16.88
CA MET A 1 17.94 22.10 16.49
C MET A 1 17.02 20.92 16.27
N THR A 2 15.75 21.02 16.61
CA THR A 2 14.78 19.92 16.39
C THR A 2 14.36 19.94 14.93
N THR A 3 14.41 18.81 14.23
CA THR A 3 14.00 18.64 12.83
C THR A 3 12.53 19.01 12.65
N LYS A 4 12.24 19.96 11.76
CA LYS A 4 10.89 20.40 11.42
C LYS A 4 10.35 19.53 10.30
N VAL A 5 9.22 18.89 10.54
CA VAL A 5 8.61 17.94 9.62
C VAL A 5 7.33 18.52 9.01
N THR A 6 7.17 18.32 7.73
CA THR A 6 5.90 18.54 7.03
C THR A 6 5.36 17.21 6.53
N PHE A 7 4.05 17.00 6.63
CA PHE A 7 3.37 15.83 6.10
C PHE A 7 2.22 16.26 5.18
N VAL A 8 2.31 15.89 3.91
CA VAL A 8 1.29 16.16 2.87
C VAL A 8 0.61 14.84 2.50
N GLY A 9 -0.72 14.82 2.60
CA GLY A 9 -1.51 13.60 2.45
C GLY A 9 -1.61 12.85 3.77
N VAL A 10 -2.58 13.23 4.61
CA VAL A 10 -2.82 12.63 5.92
C VAL A 10 -4.11 11.81 5.95
N GLY A 11 -4.37 11.08 4.85
CA GLY A 11 -5.42 10.08 4.76
C GLY A 11 -5.18 8.88 5.69
N LYS A 12 -5.82 7.73 5.41
CA LYS A 12 -5.78 6.54 6.30
C LYS A 12 -4.36 6.11 6.69
N MET A 13 -3.42 6.05 5.74
CA MET A 13 -2.03 5.66 6.02
C MET A 13 -1.22 6.82 6.61
N GLY A 14 -1.23 7.98 5.95
CA GLY A 14 -0.43 9.15 6.35
C GLY A 14 -0.77 9.67 7.74
N SER A 15 -2.04 9.64 8.15
CA SER A 15 -2.46 10.11 9.48
C SER A 15 -1.84 9.30 10.61
N GLY A 16 -1.74 7.98 10.45
CA GLY A 16 -1.09 7.11 11.43
C GLY A 16 0.39 7.48 11.63
N MET A 17 1.14 7.59 10.53
CA MET A 17 2.56 7.96 10.55
C MET A 17 2.77 9.39 11.08
N ALA A 18 1.94 10.34 10.65
CA ALA A 18 2.00 11.72 11.12
C ALA A 18 1.75 11.83 12.64
N LYS A 19 0.82 11.03 13.19
CA LYS A 19 0.60 10.95 14.65
C LYS A 19 1.81 10.41 15.39
N GLN A 20 2.50 9.41 14.86
CA GLN A 20 3.73 8.88 15.45
C GLN A 20 4.83 9.97 15.52
N LEU A 21 5.03 10.71 14.42
CA LEU A 21 6.00 11.81 14.39
C LEU A 21 5.64 12.92 15.38
N CYS A 22 4.38 13.31 15.45
CA CYS A 22 3.90 14.30 16.43
C CYS A 22 4.09 13.82 17.87
N GLY A 23 3.71 12.57 18.17
CA GLY A 23 3.89 11.94 19.47
C GLY A 23 5.36 11.79 19.92
N ALA A 24 6.27 11.65 18.95
CA ALA A 24 7.72 11.65 19.18
C ALA A 24 8.31 13.07 19.42
N GLY A 25 7.49 14.12 19.40
CA GLY A 25 7.88 15.49 19.72
C GLY A 25 8.48 16.27 18.55
N TYR A 26 8.34 15.82 17.30
CA TYR A 26 8.76 16.60 16.16
C TYR A 26 7.75 17.72 15.87
N PRO A 27 8.20 18.99 15.65
CA PRO A 27 7.36 20.06 15.14
C PRO A 27 6.78 19.64 13.78
N LEU A 28 5.46 19.45 13.71
CA LEU A 28 4.79 18.89 12.54
C LEU A 28 3.82 19.89 11.94
N ARG A 29 3.96 20.19 10.65
CA ARG A 29 2.93 20.82 9.82
C ARG A 29 2.25 19.78 8.94
N VAL A 30 0.95 19.94 8.72
CA VAL A 30 0.16 18.98 7.91
C VAL A 30 -0.72 19.70 6.90
N PHE A 31 -0.84 19.07 5.74
CA PHE A 31 -1.79 19.48 4.71
C PHE A 31 -2.48 18.25 4.09
N ASP A 32 -3.78 18.35 3.91
CA ASP A 32 -4.61 17.42 3.13
C ASP A 32 -5.80 18.20 2.57
N THR A 33 -6.37 17.73 1.47
CA THR A 33 -7.61 18.27 0.91
C THR A 33 -8.83 17.92 1.77
N SER A 34 -8.74 16.89 2.61
CA SER A 34 -9.74 16.50 3.59
C SER A 34 -9.54 17.22 4.92
N GLU A 35 -10.40 18.16 5.23
CA GLU A 35 -10.38 18.86 6.52
C GLU A 35 -10.53 17.93 7.72
N ALA A 36 -11.36 16.89 7.59
CA ALA A 36 -11.57 15.89 8.64
C ALA A 36 -10.29 15.11 8.96
N ALA A 37 -9.48 14.79 7.94
CA ALA A 37 -8.20 14.11 8.12
C ALA A 37 -7.19 15.01 8.90
N VAL A 38 -7.15 16.29 8.57
CA VAL A 38 -6.27 17.28 9.24
C VAL A 38 -6.68 17.53 10.69
N ALA A 39 -7.99 17.64 10.97
CA ALA A 39 -8.51 18.00 12.29
C ALA A 39 -8.00 17.07 13.41
N SER A 40 -7.90 15.75 13.15
CA SER A 40 -7.43 14.77 14.13
C SER A 40 -5.95 14.97 14.50
N LEU A 41 -5.13 15.47 13.57
CA LEU A 41 -3.71 15.74 13.79
C LEU A 41 -3.49 17.08 14.48
N VAL A 42 -4.30 18.09 14.15
CA VAL A 42 -4.28 19.37 14.88
C VAL A 42 -4.64 19.17 16.36
N ALA A 43 -5.62 18.32 16.65
CA ALA A 43 -5.93 17.94 18.04
C ALA A 43 -4.77 17.22 18.75
N ALA A 44 -3.89 16.56 17.99
CA ALA A 44 -2.68 15.91 18.50
C ALA A 44 -1.46 16.85 18.59
N GLY A 45 -1.61 18.14 18.20
CA GLY A 45 -0.55 19.15 18.30
C GLY A 45 0.14 19.54 16.99
N ALA A 46 -0.30 19.01 15.85
CA ALA A 46 0.21 19.43 14.54
C ALA A 46 -0.34 20.83 14.14
N VAL A 47 0.40 21.54 13.31
CA VAL A 47 -0.02 22.82 12.76
C VAL A 47 -0.61 22.60 11.37
N ARG A 48 -1.82 23.07 11.15
CA ARG A 48 -2.47 23.05 9.83
C ARG A 48 -1.81 24.06 8.91
N ALA A 49 -1.60 23.67 7.65
CA ALA A 49 -1.29 24.57 6.56
C ALA A 49 -2.50 24.71 5.62
N SER A 50 -2.59 25.85 4.91
CA SER A 50 -3.68 26.11 3.94
C SER A 50 -3.39 25.55 2.55
N SER A 51 -2.12 25.23 2.26
CA SER A 51 -1.69 24.60 1.02
C SER A 51 -0.46 23.72 1.26
N ALA A 52 -0.17 22.84 0.30
CA ALA A 52 1.04 21.99 0.34
C ALA A 52 2.32 22.87 0.30
N SER A 53 2.33 23.93 -0.49
CA SER A 53 3.49 24.85 -0.59
C SER A 53 3.72 25.64 0.69
N GLU A 54 2.67 26.12 1.38
CA GLU A 54 2.77 26.76 2.69
C GLU A 54 3.27 25.79 3.76
N ALA A 55 2.83 24.53 3.71
CA ALA A 55 3.25 23.52 4.68
C ALA A 55 4.79 23.35 4.70
N LEU A 56 5.46 23.59 3.56
CA LEU A 56 6.91 23.45 3.44
C LEU A 56 7.73 24.64 3.96
N GLU A 57 7.10 25.71 4.42
CA GLU A 57 7.84 26.87 4.92
C GLU A 57 8.68 26.54 6.15
N GLY A 58 10.01 26.59 5.98
CA GLY A 58 10.99 26.29 7.02
C GLY A 58 11.05 24.81 7.42
N ALA A 59 10.53 23.89 6.58
CA ALA A 59 10.64 22.45 6.79
C ALA A 59 12.06 21.94 6.46
N ASP A 60 12.53 20.99 7.27
CA ASP A 60 13.77 20.25 7.01
C ASP A 60 13.45 18.96 6.26
N VAL A 61 12.29 18.32 6.55
CA VAL A 61 11.86 17.06 5.96
C VAL A 61 10.38 17.13 5.56
N LEU A 62 10.11 16.71 4.33
CA LEU A 62 8.75 16.51 3.79
C LEU A 62 8.43 15.03 3.72
N PHE A 63 7.33 14.61 4.32
CA PHE A 63 6.69 13.32 4.04
C PHE A 63 5.49 13.51 3.12
N THR A 64 5.32 12.60 2.15
CA THR A 64 4.11 12.56 1.29
C THR A 64 3.48 11.19 1.32
N SER A 65 2.14 11.13 1.40
CA SER A 65 1.35 9.89 1.34
C SER A 65 0.12 10.10 0.47
N LEU A 66 0.28 9.88 -0.83
CA LEU A 66 -0.67 10.27 -1.87
C LEU A 66 -1.24 9.05 -2.60
N PRO A 67 -2.48 9.11 -3.12
CA PRO A 67 -3.23 7.93 -3.52
C PRO A 67 -2.77 7.28 -4.84
N VAL A 68 -2.34 8.08 -5.82
CA VAL A 68 -2.03 7.63 -7.18
C VAL A 68 -0.83 8.39 -7.75
N PRO A 69 -0.08 7.81 -8.72
CA PRO A 69 1.11 8.42 -9.32
C PRO A 69 0.88 9.83 -9.89
N GLU A 70 -0.28 10.05 -10.51
CA GLU A 70 -0.63 11.33 -11.11
C GLU A 70 -0.75 12.44 -10.05
N VAL A 71 -1.33 12.12 -8.89
CA VAL A 71 -1.43 13.05 -7.75
C VAL A 71 -0.05 13.29 -7.13
N VAL A 72 0.79 12.25 -7.01
CA VAL A 72 2.18 12.41 -6.55
C VAL A 72 2.89 13.42 -7.43
N LEU A 73 2.89 13.20 -8.75
CA LEU A 73 3.58 14.10 -9.67
C LEU A 73 3.03 15.53 -9.60
N ALA A 74 1.70 15.71 -9.60
CA ALA A 74 1.07 17.02 -9.56
C ALA A 74 1.42 17.79 -8.28
N VAL A 75 1.39 17.13 -7.11
CA VAL A 75 1.77 17.74 -5.83
C VAL A 75 3.24 18.15 -5.83
N TYR A 76 4.14 17.29 -6.31
CA TYR A 76 5.57 17.64 -6.38
C TYR A 76 5.82 18.79 -7.38
N GLN A 77 5.12 18.85 -8.50
CA GLN A 77 5.20 19.99 -9.43
C GLN A 77 4.74 21.31 -8.80
N ASP A 78 3.67 21.27 -8.01
CA ASP A 78 3.15 22.46 -7.30
C ASP A 78 4.12 22.96 -6.23
N ILE A 79 4.65 22.06 -5.38
CA ILE A 79 5.52 22.44 -4.25
C ILE A 79 6.96 22.76 -4.65
N PHE A 80 7.42 22.33 -5.83
CA PHE A 80 8.74 22.59 -6.38
C PHE A 80 8.73 23.64 -7.50
N ASP A 81 7.83 24.63 -7.42
CA ASP A 81 7.82 25.85 -8.24
C ASP A 81 9.09 26.69 -8.09
N ARG A 82 9.80 26.54 -6.97
CA ARG A 82 11.03 27.25 -6.60
C ARG A 82 12.06 26.30 -5.99
N ASP A 83 13.31 26.80 -5.89
CA ASP A 83 14.40 26.05 -5.27
C ASP A 83 14.17 25.84 -3.77
N ARG A 84 14.55 24.65 -3.29
CA ARG A 84 14.38 24.24 -1.87
C ARG A 84 15.66 23.51 -1.38
N PRO A 85 16.79 24.22 -1.33
CA PRO A 85 18.06 23.61 -0.97
C PRO A 85 18.02 23.01 0.44
N GLY A 86 18.52 21.78 0.56
CA GLY A 86 18.62 21.08 1.84
C GLY A 86 17.35 20.37 2.31
N LEU A 87 16.18 20.55 1.65
CA LEU A 87 14.97 19.80 1.97
C LEU A 87 15.17 18.33 1.62
N VAL A 88 14.76 17.43 2.53
CA VAL A 88 14.69 15.99 2.25
C VAL A 88 13.23 15.58 2.08
N CYS A 89 12.89 14.99 0.93
CA CYS A 89 11.57 14.45 0.63
C CYS A 89 11.55 12.95 0.85
N VAL A 90 10.60 12.46 1.63
CA VAL A 90 10.36 11.04 1.90
C VAL A 90 8.95 10.71 1.40
N ASP A 91 8.85 10.10 0.23
CA ASP A 91 7.57 9.75 -0.37
C ASP A 91 7.18 8.32 0.00
N VAL A 92 6.17 8.19 0.88
CA VAL A 92 5.64 6.88 1.30
C VAL A 92 4.52 6.37 0.40
N SER A 93 4.21 7.09 -0.68
CA SER A 93 3.20 6.72 -1.67
C SER A 93 3.60 5.46 -2.45
N THR A 94 2.61 4.77 -3.04
CA THR A 94 2.86 3.68 -3.99
C THR A 94 2.74 4.21 -5.40
N SER A 95 3.88 4.30 -6.09
CA SER A 95 4.00 4.76 -7.47
C SER A 95 4.83 3.79 -8.32
N ASP A 96 4.78 3.94 -9.64
CA ASP A 96 5.64 3.22 -10.56
C ASP A 96 7.04 3.85 -10.65
N PRO A 97 8.07 3.05 -11.03
CA PRO A 97 9.46 3.55 -11.11
C PRO A 97 9.66 4.75 -12.04
N ALA A 98 8.87 4.87 -13.13
CA ALA A 98 9.02 5.99 -14.06
C ALA A 98 8.49 7.30 -13.45
N THR A 99 7.38 7.25 -12.72
CA THR A 99 6.88 8.40 -11.95
C THR A 99 7.87 8.79 -10.87
N VAL A 100 8.40 7.81 -10.11
CA VAL A 100 9.42 8.05 -9.07
C VAL A 100 10.66 8.74 -9.65
N ARG A 101 11.17 8.30 -10.82
CA ARG A 101 12.29 8.94 -11.50
C ARG A 101 11.99 10.41 -11.84
N ARG A 102 10.82 10.68 -12.43
CA ARG A 102 10.40 12.04 -12.78
C ARG A 102 10.33 12.97 -11.55
N VAL A 103 9.81 12.46 -10.43
CA VAL A 103 9.74 13.23 -9.17
C VAL A 103 11.15 13.44 -8.61
N CYS A 104 11.99 12.42 -8.61
CA CYS A 104 13.38 12.51 -8.16
C CYS A 104 14.15 13.58 -8.95
N ASP A 105 14.10 13.54 -10.28
CA ASP A 105 14.76 14.51 -11.17
C ASP A 105 14.26 15.94 -10.91
N LEU A 106 12.95 16.13 -10.71
CA LEU A 106 12.36 17.43 -10.35
C LEU A 106 12.90 17.95 -9.02
N VAL A 107 12.85 17.14 -7.97
CA VAL A 107 13.28 17.49 -6.60
C VAL A 107 14.76 17.85 -6.57
N GLU A 108 15.60 17.01 -7.21
CA GLU A 108 17.05 17.22 -7.25
C GLU A 108 17.44 18.46 -8.07
N SER A 109 16.70 18.76 -9.16
CA SER A 109 16.90 19.99 -9.95
C SER A 109 16.68 21.27 -9.13
N LYS A 110 15.98 21.17 -8.01
CA LYS A 110 15.66 22.26 -7.07
C LYS A 110 16.53 22.27 -5.80
N GLY A 111 17.63 21.51 -5.81
CA GLY A 111 18.59 21.44 -4.71
C GLY A 111 18.13 20.68 -3.48
N ALA A 112 17.01 19.96 -3.57
CA ALA A 112 16.49 19.07 -2.53
C ALA A 112 16.96 17.62 -2.75
N ARG A 113 16.63 16.71 -1.83
CA ARG A 113 16.92 15.28 -1.90
C ARG A 113 15.62 14.49 -1.88
N TYR A 114 15.57 13.40 -2.61
CA TYR A 114 14.39 12.54 -2.70
C TYR A 114 14.67 11.10 -2.27
N LEU A 115 13.81 10.58 -1.43
CA LEU A 115 13.75 9.18 -1.04
C LEU A 115 12.36 8.63 -1.38
N ALA A 116 12.29 7.59 -2.19
CA ALA A 116 11.09 6.76 -2.26
C ALA A 116 11.09 5.83 -1.05
N CYS A 117 10.00 5.83 -0.30
CA CYS A 117 9.87 5.03 0.92
C CYS A 117 8.49 4.35 0.98
N PRO A 118 8.03 3.65 -0.08
CA PRO A 118 6.75 2.98 -0.02
C PRO A 118 6.70 1.98 1.13
N VAL A 119 5.49 1.76 1.65
CA VAL A 119 5.29 1.03 2.90
C VAL A 119 4.58 -0.30 2.68
N GLY A 120 4.96 -1.28 3.47
CA GLY A 120 4.24 -2.53 3.65
C GLY A 120 3.40 -2.54 4.92
N ARG A 121 2.58 -3.58 5.09
CA ARG A 121 1.58 -3.75 6.13
C ARG A 121 0.38 -2.80 5.96
N GLY A 122 -0.47 -2.68 6.99
CA GLY A 122 -1.76 -2.00 6.93
C GLY A 122 -1.82 -0.70 7.72
N VAL A 123 -3.05 -0.17 7.81
CA VAL A 123 -3.34 1.10 8.50
C VAL A 123 -3.07 0.99 10.00
N ASP A 124 -3.38 -0.16 10.61
CA ASP A 124 -3.18 -0.38 12.05
C ASP A 124 -1.70 -0.37 12.42
N GLU A 125 -0.86 -1.01 11.61
CA GLU A 125 0.59 -0.97 11.81
C GLU A 125 1.18 0.41 11.54
N ALA A 126 0.64 1.17 10.59
CA ALA A 126 1.05 2.56 10.39
C ALA A 126 0.70 3.44 11.60
N ALA A 127 -0.47 3.23 12.20
CA ALA A 127 -0.89 3.92 13.42
C ALA A 127 -0.05 3.51 14.65
N ALA A 128 0.52 2.30 14.65
CA ALA A 128 1.37 1.79 15.73
C ALA A 128 2.88 2.08 15.53
N GLY A 129 3.30 2.73 14.43
CA GLY A 129 4.72 2.93 14.11
C GLY A 129 5.44 1.65 13.68
N LEU A 130 4.69 0.66 13.18
CA LEU A 130 5.19 -0.68 12.84
C LEU A 130 5.18 -0.97 11.33
N SER A 131 5.09 0.05 10.47
CA SER A 131 5.15 -0.13 9.02
C SER A 131 6.46 -0.80 8.59
N SER A 132 6.40 -1.60 7.52
CA SER A 132 7.63 -2.05 6.84
C SER A 132 7.99 -1.00 5.79
N LEU A 133 9.13 -0.35 5.95
CA LEU A 133 9.59 0.72 5.08
C LEU A 133 10.57 0.17 4.05
N PHE A 134 10.31 0.43 2.76
CA PHE A 134 11.21 0.07 1.65
C PHE A 134 11.85 1.35 1.14
N VAL A 135 12.97 1.78 1.74
CA VAL A 135 13.55 3.09 1.46
C VAL A 135 14.64 3.01 0.40
N GLY A 136 14.47 3.76 -0.68
CA GLY A 136 15.42 3.86 -1.78
C GLY A 136 15.89 5.30 -1.99
N GLY A 137 17.21 5.43 -2.24
CA GLY A 137 17.91 6.69 -2.43
C GLY A 137 19.36 6.59 -2.01
N ASP A 138 20.07 7.72 -1.93
CA ASP A 138 21.46 7.72 -1.50
C ASP A 138 21.60 7.47 0.02
N GLY A 139 22.64 6.72 0.40
CA GLY A 139 22.87 6.31 1.78
C GLY A 139 22.93 7.48 2.78
N PRO A 140 23.75 8.52 2.54
CA PRO A 140 23.83 9.70 3.40
C PRO A 140 22.48 10.40 3.63
N THR A 141 21.63 10.50 2.61
CA THR A 141 20.29 11.06 2.75
C THR A 141 19.40 10.16 3.61
N ILE A 142 19.43 8.83 3.42
CA ILE A 142 18.70 7.88 4.27
C ILE A 142 19.16 8.01 5.73
N ASP A 143 20.47 8.06 5.98
CA ASP A 143 21.04 8.21 7.33
C ASP A 143 20.59 9.51 8.01
N SER A 144 20.44 10.59 7.26
CA SER A 144 20.01 11.89 7.80
C SER A 144 18.59 11.90 8.36
N VAL A 145 17.72 11.00 7.87
CA VAL A 145 16.32 10.89 8.30
C VAL A 145 16.01 9.59 9.05
N GLU A 146 17.01 8.77 9.34
CA GLU A 146 16.82 7.44 9.91
C GLU A 146 16.01 7.44 11.21
N ARG A 147 16.22 8.43 12.08
CA ARG A 147 15.44 8.58 13.32
C ARG A 147 13.96 8.81 13.05
N LEU A 148 13.62 9.57 12.00
CA LEU A 148 12.24 9.79 11.60
C LEU A 148 11.63 8.48 11.03
N LEU A 149 12.40 7.74 10.22
CA LEU A 149 11.98 6.45 9.69
C LEU A 149 11.72 5.43 10.81
N GLN A 150 12.56 5.39 11.84
CA GLN A 150 12.39 4.52 13.01
C GLN A 150 11.14 4.84 13.84
N VAL A 151 10.66 6.07 13.80
CA VAL A 151 9.40 6.47 14.48
C VAL A 151 8.17 5.91 13.76
N ILE A 152 8.19 5.86 12.43
CA ILE A 152 7.03 5.43 11.62
C ILE A 152 7.10 3.97 11.17
N GLY A 153 8.24 3.31 11.35
CA GLY A 153 8.48 1.96 10.85
C GLY A 153 9.06 1.00 11.87
N GLY A 154 8.53 -0.23 11.88
CA GLY A 154 9.05 -1.36 12.66
C GLY A 154 10.20 -2.10 11.97
N SER A 155 10.37 -1.89 10.66
CA SER A 155 11.49 -2.43 9.88
C SER A 155 11.83 -1.53 8.71
N ILE A 156 13.12 -1.37 8.42
CA ILE A 156 13.64 -0.54 7.33
C ILE A 156 14.47 -1.41 6.41
N LEU A 157 14.03 -1.57 5.17
CA LEU A 157 14.76 -2.26 4.12
C LEU A 157 15.28 -1.22 3.12
N ARG A 158 16.60 -1.06 3.07
CA ARG A 158 17.25 -0.10 2.16
C ARG A 158 17.37 -0.69 0.76
N MET A 159 17.00 0.09 -0.23
CA MET A 159 17.10 -0.22 -1.65
C MET A 159 18.13 0.70 -2.32
N PRO A 160 18.80 0.24 -3.40
CA PRO A 160 19.88 1.00 -4.00
C PRO A 160 19.45 2.31 -4.66
N THR A 161 18.20 2.40 -5.13
CA THR A 161 17.66 3.60 -5.78
C THR A 161 16.18 3.81 -5.41
N PRO A 162 15.65 5.02 -5.59
CA PRO A 162 14.22 5.29 -5.40
C PRO A 162 13.33 4.39 -6.26
N GLU A 163 13.73 4.14 -7.52
CA GLU A 163 12.98 3.28 -8.44
C GLU A 163 12.96 1.82 -7.98
N ALA A 164 14.07 1.34 -7.39
CA ALA A 164 14.14 -0.02 -6.87
C ALA A 164 13.18 -0.21 -5.68
N ALA A 165 13.02 0.79 -4.82
CA ALA A 165 12.06 0.76 -3.73
C ALA A 165 10.61 0.71 -4.26
N ALA A 166 10.29 1.55 -5.26
CA ALA A 166 8.99 1.54 -5.92
C ALA A 166 8.70 0.19 -6.60
N ALA A 167 9.67 -0.33 -7.37
CA ALA A 167 9.55 -1.63 -8.02
C ALA A 167 9.32 -2.76 -7.01
N PHE A 168 10.09 -2.79 -5.92
CA PHE A 168 9.94 -3.79 -4.86
C PHE A 168 8.55 -3.76 -4.24
N LYS A 169 8.00 -2.56 -3.98
CA LYS A 169 6.64 -2.39 -3.47
C LYS A 169 5.59 -2.99 -4.41
N LEU A 170 5.71 -2.74 -5.71
CA LEU A 170 4.77 -3.27 -6.70
C LEU A 170 4.91 -4.80 -6.83
N VAL A 171 6.13 -5.33 -6.86
CA VAL A 171 6.40 -6.77 -6.93
C VAL A 171 5.84 -7.49 -5.72
N GLN A 172 6.10 -7.00 -4.49
CA GLN A 172 5.59 -7.66 -3.30
C GLN A 172 4.06 -7.64 -3.21
N ASN A 173 3.40 -6.54 -3.68
CA ASN A 173 1.94 -6.49 -3.76
C ASN A 173 1.40 -7.47 -4.83
N MET A 174 2.05 -7.57 -5.98
CA MET A 174 1.66 -8.54 -7.02
C MET A 174 1.73 -9.98 -6.49
N VAL A 175 2.83 -10.37 -5.85
CA VAL A 175 2.98 -11.70 -5.23
C VAL A 175 1.92 -11.93 -4.16
N ALA A 176 1.69 -10.92 -3.30
CA ALA A 176 0.69 -11.01 -2.25
C ALA A 176 -0.73 -11.22 -2.79
N MET A 177 -1.12 -10.50 -3.83
CA MET A 177 -2.45 -10.63 -4.42
C MET A 177 -2.63 -11.92 -5.23
N ALA A 178 -1.58 -12.41 -5.90
CA ALA A 178 -1.58 -13.72 -6.52
C ALA A 178 -1.80 -14.85 -5.48
N ASN A 179 -1.13 -14.76 -4.34
CA ASN A 179 -1.32 -15.71 -3.23
C ASN A 179 -2.75 -15.63 -2.66
N LEU A 180 -3.30 -14.43 -2.52
CA LEU A 180 -4.68 -14.26 -2.05
C LEU A 180 -5.69 -14.83 -3.05
N GLN A 181 -5.51 -14.58 -4.36
CA GLN A 181 -6.37 -15.14 -5.38
C GLN A 181 -6.36 -16.68 -5.34
N SER A 182 -5.17 -17.28 -5.29
CA SER A 182 -5.04 -18.76 -5.17
C SER A 182 -5.70 -19.29 -3.89
N LEU A 183 -5.60 -18.56 -2.78
CA LEU A 183 -6.28 -18.92 -1.53
C LEU A 183 -7.81 -18.89 -1.69
N CYS A 184 -8.36 -17.84 -2.31
CA CYS A 184 -9.80 -17.73 -2.53
C CYS A 184 -10.34 -18.86 -3.42
N GLU A 185 -9.64 -19.18 -4.51
CA GLU A 185 -10.00 -20.27 -5.43
C GLU A 185 -9.91 -21.62 -4.74
N GLY A 186 -8.80 -21.90 -4.04
CA GLY A 186 -8.60 -23.15 -3.31
C GLY A 186 -9.62 -23.37 -2.21
N TYR A 187 -9.93 -22.32 -1.45
CA TYR A 187 -10.95 -22.39 -0.40
C TYR A 187 -12.35 -22.62 -0.96
N ALA A 188 -12.74 -21.92 -2.03
CA ALA A 188 -14.03 -22.16 -2.69
C ALA A 188 -14.16 -23.59 -3.23
N LEU A 189 -13.09 -24.10 -3.87
CA LEU A 189 -13.05 -25.45 -4.40
C LEU A 189 -13.13 -26.50 -3.27
N ALA A 190 -12.36 -26.35 -2.20
CA ALA A 190 -12.37 -27.23 -1.05
C ALA A 190 -13.77 -27.33 -0.41
N LYS A 191 -14.45 -26.20 -0.22
CA LYS A 191 -15.83 -26.17 0.29
C LYS A 191 -16.79 -26.94 -0.60
N ARG A 192 -16.66 -26.87 -1.92
CA ARG A 192 -17.51 -27.62 -2.86
C ARG A 192 -17.32 -29.13 -2.78
N TRP A 193 -16.15 -29.57 -2.37
CA TRP A 193 -15.84 -31.00 -2.14
C TRP A 193 -16.05 -31.44 -0.69
N GLY A 194 -16.69 -30.61 0.14
CA GLY A 194 -17.07 -30.96 1.51
C GLY A 194 -15.96 -30.88 2.54
N VAL A 195 -14.83 -30.21 2.21
CA VAL A 195 -13.81 -29.91 3.22
C VAL A 195 -14.36 -28.83 4.15
N SER A 196 -14.41 -29.13 5.45
CA SER A 196 -14.89 -28.14 6.44
C SER A 196 -13.89 -26.98 6.61
N ASP A 197 -14.41 -25.86 7.11
CA ASP A 197 -13.59 -24.68 7.38
C ASP A 197 -12.46 -25.00 8.38
N GLU A 198 -12.74 -25.79 9.42
CA GLU A 198 -11.78 -26.25 10.41
C GLU A 198 -10.69 -27.14 9.80
N ALA A 199 -11.08 -28.09 8.93
CA ALA A 199 -10.12 -28.98 8.27
C ALA A 199 -9.23 -28.20 7.32
N PHE A 200 -9.77 -27.24 6.56
CA PHE A 200 -9.00 -26.38 5.66
C PHE A 200 -8.02 -25.51 6.44
N ALA A 201 -8.48 -24.84 7.52
CA ALA A 201 -7.66 -23.95 8.33
C ALA A 201 -6.56 -24.69 9.11
N SER A 202 -6.82 -25.90 9.60
CA SER A 202 -5.83 -26.69 10.33
C SER A 202 -4.84 -27.40 9.40
N GLY A 203 -5.28 -27.84 8.23
CA GLY A 203 -4.43 -28.60 7.31
C GLY A 203 -3.52 -27.74 6.44
N LEU A 204 -3.98 -26.56 6.02
CA LEU A 204 -3.23 -25.71 5.09
C LEU A 204 -1.85 -25.27 5.63
N PRO A 205 -1.68 -24.90 6.93
CA PRO A 205 -0.39 -24.48 7.49
C PRO A 205 0.73 -25.51 7.37
N ASP A 206 0.40 -26.81 7.37
CA ASP A 206 1.36 -27.90 7.30
C ASP A 206 1.79 -28.25 5.86
N THR A 207 1.38 -27.41 4.90
CA THR A 207 1.64 -27.65 3.47
C THR A 207 2.45 -26.51 2.84
N GLY A 208 3.01 -26.75 1.65
CA GLY A 208 3.67 -25.72 0.84
C GLY A 208 2.75 -24.61 0.31
N ALA A 209 1.43 -24.72 0.53
CA ALA A 209 0.45 -23.71 0.12
C ALA A 209 0.29 -22.57 1.14
N TRP A 210 0.87 -22.71 2.35
CA TRP A 210 0.79 -21.66 3.36
C TRP A 210 1.52 -20.39 2.93
N SER A 211 0.88 -19.25 3.10
CA SER A 211 1.45 -17.95 2.79
C SER A 211 1.05 -16.92 3.85
N ARG A 212 1.80 -15.80 3.94
CA ARG A 212 1.41 -14.69 4.83
C ARG A 212 0.03 -14.14 4.50
N GLN A 213 -0.43 -14.25 3.26
CA GLN A 213 -1.80 -13.87 2.88
C GLN A 213 -2.83 -14.83 3.47
N ALA A 214 -2.54 -16.13 3.47
CA ALA A 214 -3.39 -17.12 4.12
C ALA A 214 -3.46 -16.89 5.64
N GLU A 215 -2.32 -16.68 6.28
CA GLU A 215 -2.24 -16.42 7.73
C GLU A 215 -3.12 -15.23 8.17
N ILE A 216 -3.05 -14.12 7.42
CA ILE A 216 -3.79 -12.89 7.78
C ILE A 216 -5.27 -12.99 7.38
N ARG A 217 -5.57 -13.53 6.19
CA ARG A 217 -6.86 -13.35 5.54
C ARG A 217 -7.78 -14.56 5.58
N LEU A 218 -7.26 -15.77 5.81
CA LEU A 218 -8.13 -16.95 5.92
C LEU A 218 -9.18 -16.81 7.05
N PRO A 219 -8.83 -16.29 8.26
CA PRO A 219 -9.84 -16.02 9.28
C PRO A 219 -10.93 -15.03 8.83
N TRP A 220 -10.56 -13.99 8.05
CA TRP A 220 -11.54 -13.02 7.53
C TRP A 220 -12.44 -13.64 6.45
N LEU A 221 -11.88 -14.49 5.58
CA LEU A 221 -12.65 -15.24 4.59
C LEU A 221 -13.70 -16.15 5.25
N MET A 222 -13.28 -16.92 6.24
CA MET A 222 -14.14 -17.86 6.96
C MET A 222 -15.28 -17.14 7.72
N ASN A 223 -14.96 -16.02 8.35
CA ASN A 223 -15.91 -15.18 9.09
C ASN A 223 -16.69 -14.20 8.19
N ARG A 224 -16.42 -14.19 6.87
CA ARG A 224 -16.99 -13.24 5.90
C ARG A 224 -16.81 -11.77 6.32
N ASP A 225 -15.66 -11.47 6.97
CA ASP A 225 -15.27 -10.11 7.36
C ASP A 225 -14.60 -9.39 6.19
N PHE A 226 -15.35 -8.51 5.56
CA PHE A 226 -14.91 -7.69 4.42
C PHE A 226 -14.80 -6.20 4.79
N ALA A 227 -14.63 -5.88 6.07
CA ALA A 227 -14.40 -4.52 6.53
C ALA A 227 -13.08 -3.96 5.92
N PRO A 228 -13.09 -2.74 5.34
CA PRO A 228 -11.99 -2.26 4.51
C PRO A 228 -10.74 -1.95 5.32
N ARG A 229 -9.67 -2.72 5.08
CA ARG A 229 -8.30 -2.52 5.56
C ARG A 229 -7.37 -2.20 4.40
N PHE A 230 -7.42 -3.02 3.32
CA PHE A 230 -6.78 -2.77 2.03
C PHE A 230 -7.82 -3.03 0.94
N THR A 231 -8.27 -1.97 0.26
CA THR A 231 -9.43 -2.08 -0.63
C THR A 231 -9.10 -2.75 -1.96
N VAL A 232 -10.11 -3.37 -2.58
CA VAL A 232 -10.01 -3.97 -3.92
C VAL A 232 -9.50 -2.95 -4.94
N ALA A 233 -10.00 -1.70 -4.90
CA ALA A 233 -9.60 -0.65 -5.83
C ALA A 233 -8.10 -0.30 -5.69
N LEU A 234 -7.57 -0.22 -4.47
CA LEU A 234 -6.15 0.02 -4.24
C LEU A 234 -5.29 -1.17 -4.69
N ALA A 235 -5.74 -2.40 -4.43
CA ALA A 235 -5.06 -3.59 -4.91
C ALA A 235 -5.04 -3.66 -6.45
N ALA A 236 -6.16 -3.36 -7.10
CA ALA A 236 -6.25 -3.30 -8.57
C ALA A 236 -5.31 -2.24 -9.16
N LYS A 237 -5.22 -1.05 -8.52
CA LYS A 237 -4.26 0.00 -8.91
C LYS A 237 -2.82 -0.53 -8.82
N ASP A 238 -2.43 -1.09 -7.69
CA ASP A 238 -1.06 -1.55 -7.47
C ASP A 238 -0.67 -2.68 -8.44
N LEU A 239 -1.59 -3.63 -8.71
CA LEU A 239 -1.33 -4.68 -9.68
C LEU A 239 -1.28 -4.16 -11.12
N ARG A 240 -2.08 -3.16 -11.48
CA ARG A 240 -1.99 -2.52 -12.79
C ARG A 240 -0.61 -1.92 -13.01
N LEU A 241 -0.11 -1.16 -12.03
CA LEU A 241 1.23 -0.59 -12.09
C LEU A 241 2.31 -1.67 -12.20
N ALA A 242 2.16 -2.80 -11.47
CA ALA A 242 3.10 -3.92 -11.56
C ALA A 242 3.10 -4.60 -12.94
N VAL A 243 1.92 -4.84 -13.53
CA VAL A 243 1.77 -5.44 -14.86
C VAL A 243 2.32 -4.50 -15.96
N GLU A 244 2.05 -3.19 -15.86
CA GLU A 244 2.60 -2.20 -16.78
C GLU A 244 4.13 -2.11 -16.65
N MET A 245 4.68 -2.15 -15.45
CA MET A 245 6.11 -2.21 -15.22
C MET A 245 6.74 -3.46 -15.85
N ALA A 246 6.10 -4.62 -15.68
CA ALA A 246 6.54 -5.87 -16.28
C ALA A 246 6.52 -5.82 -17.82
N ALA A 247 5.47 -5.24 -18.42
CA ALA A 247 5.38 -5.06 -19.88
C ALA A 247 6.53 -4.21 -20.43
N ARG A 248 6.91 -3.13 -19.73
CA ARG A 248 8.04 -2.27 -20.11
C ARG A 248 9.40 -2.98 -20.04
N THR A 249 9.53 -3.98 -19.17
CA THR A 249 10.79 -4.76 -19.00
C THR A 249 10.79 -6.06 -19.80
N GLY A 250 9.69 -6.42 -20.48
CA GLY A 250 9.56 -7.66 -21.24
C GLY A 250 9.46 -8.93 -20.37
N ILE A 251 9.20 -8.79 -19.07
CA ILE A 251 9.06 -9.94 -18.16
C ILE A 251 7.60 -10.41 -18.15
N PRO A 252 7.30 -11.67 -18.53
CA PRO A 252 5.94 -12.19 -18.47
C PRO A 252 5.50 -12.41 -17.02
N VAL A 253 4.35 -11.86 -16.64
CA VAL A 253 3.77 -11.96 -15.28
C VAL A 253 2.35 -12.55 -15.34
N ALA A 254 2.19 -13.71 -15.97
CA ALA A 254 0.89 -14.34 -16.23
C ALA A 254 0.02 -14.45 -14.96
N THR A 255 0.57 -14.93 -13.85
CA THR A 255 -0.14 -15.06 -12.58
C THR A 255 -0.58 -13.70 -12.01
N GLY A 256 0.29 -12.70 -12.06
CA GLY A 256 -0.05 -11.33 -11.65
C GLY A 256 -1.14 -10.70 -12.51
N ALA A 257 -1.08 -10.93 -13.84
CA ALA A 257 -2.09 -10.45 -14.78
C ALA A 257 -3.45 -11.14 -14.53
N ALA A 258 -3.47 -12.45 -14.26
CA ALA A 258 -4.70 -13.16 -13.90
C ALA A 258 -5.32 -12.62 -12.60
N ALA A 259 -4.52 -12.40 -11.56
CA ALA A 259 -4.99 -11.78 -10.32
C ALA A 259 -5.54 -10.36 -10.54
N LEU A 260 -4.92 -9.56 -11.41
CA LEU A 260 -5.44 -8.25 -11.79
C LEU A 260 -6.83 -8.33 -12.43
N GLN A 261 -7.06 -9.30 -13.33
CA GLN A 261 -8.38 -9.47 -13.95
C GLN A 261 -9.48 -9.79 -12.93
N GLN A 262 -9.19 -10.57 -11.91
CA GLN A 262 -10.14 -10.84 -10.83
C GLN A 262 -10.41 -9.60 -9.97
N LEU A 263 -9.40 -8.79 -9.69
CA LEU A 263 -9.58 -7.50 -9.00
C LEU A 263 -10.44 -6.53 -9.83
N VAL A 264 -10.23 -6.47 -11.16
CA VAL A 264 -11.04 -5.66 -12.07
C VAL A 264 -12.49 -6.15 -12.08
N ALA A 265 -12.73 -7.46 -12.11
CA ALA A 265 -14.08 -8.03 -12.01
C ALA A 265 -14.74 -7.62 -10.68
N ALA A 266 -14.01 -7.71 -9.56
CA ALA A 266 -14.53 -7.30 -8.25
C ALA A 266 -14.87 -5.80 -8.19
N VAL A 267 -14.06 -4.93 -8.79
CA VAL A 267 -14.37 -3.49 -8.90
C VAL A 267 -15.67 -3.29 -9.69
N ASN A 268 -15.82 -3.97 -10.83
CA ASN A 268 -17.01 -3.87 -11.67
C ASN A 268 -18.28 -4.40 -10.98
N ASP A 269 -18.12 -5.32 -10.03
CA ASP A 269 -19.21 -5.82 -9.17
C ASP A 269 -19.54 -4.90 -7.99
N GLY A 270 -18.95 -3.70 -7.93
CA GLY A 270 -19.19 -2.72 -6.86
C GLY A 270 -18.43 -3.00 -5.56
N LEU A 271 -17.43 -3.91 -5.56
CA LEU A 271 -16.65 -4.26 -4.38
C LEU A 271 -15.40 -3.37 -4.20
N GLY A 272 -15.25 -2.30 -4.98
CA GLY A 272 -14.05 -1.47 -5.01
C GLY A 272 -13.59 -0.95 -3.64
N GLU A 273 -14.53 -0.53 -2.79
CA GLU A 273 -14.24 0.01 -1.44
C GLU A 273 -14.19 -1.08 -0.34
N ALA A 274 -14.53 -2.33 -0.66
CA ALA A 274 -14.47 -3.43 0.28
C ALA A 274 -13.02 -3.91 0.48
N GLU A 275 -12.78 -4.65 1.57
CA GLU A 275 -11.51 -5.37 1.79
C GLU A 275 -11.19 -6.31 0.63
N VAL A 276 -9.93 -6.43 0.26
CA VAL A 276 -9.49 -7.23 -0.89
C VAL A 276 -9.88 -8.70 -0.79
N THR A 277 -10.10 -9.25 0.41
CA THR A 277 -10.65 -10.60 0.60
C THR A 277 -12.05 -10.77 0.00
N SER A 278 -12.76 -9.66 -0.31
CA SER A 278 -14.05 -9.72 -1.02
C SER A 278 -13.95 -10.26 -2.46
N LEU A 279 -12.73 -10.44 -3.00
CA LEU A 279 -12.47 -11.26 -4.20
C LEU A 279 -13.14 -12.65 -4.10
N PHE A 280 -13.20 -13.19 -2.90
CA PHE A 280 -13.86 -14.46 -2.65
C PHE A 280 -15.32 -14.48 -3.14
N LYS A 281 -16.05 -13.36 -3.05
CA LYS A 281 -17.42 -13.24 -3.56
C LYS A 281 -17.50 -13.41 -5.08
N VAL A 282 -16.47 -13.03 -5.82
CA VAL A 282 -16.39 -13.23 -7.28
C VAL A 282 -16.13 -14.69 -7.60
N VAL A 283 -15.23 -15.35 -6.84
CA VAL A 283 -14.86 -16.76 -7.02
C VAL A 283 -15.99 -17.70 -6.58
N GLU A 284 -16.67 -17.35 -5.48
CA GLU A 284 -17.75 -18.15 -4.87
C GLU A 284 -19.02 -18.16 -5.71
N ARG A 285 -19.16 -17.27 -6.72
CA ARG A 285 -20.38 -17.18 -7.54
C ARG A 285 -20.85 -18.55 -7.97
N ASP A 286 -22.05 -18.87 -7.56
CA ASP A 286 -22.75 -20.06 -8.03
C ASP A 286 -23.61 -19.65 -9.23
N ASP A 287 -23.09 -19.83 -10.45
CA ASP A 287 -23.86 -19.68 -11.69
C ASP A 287 -24.95 -20.78 -11.84
N ARG A 288 -24.98 -21.74 -10.91
CA ARG A 288 -26.02 -22.71 -10.81
C ARG A 288 -27.15 -22.16 -9.95
N GLY A 289 -28.30 -21.96 -10.53
CA GLY A 289 -29.53 -21.59 -9.80
C GLY A 289 -29.76 -22.46 -8.55
N PRO A 290 -30.63 -22.04 -7.63
CA PRO A 290 -30.79 -22.62 -6.28
C PRO A 290 -31.07 -24.13 -6.19
N ASP A 291 -31.30 -24.82 -7.32
CA ASP A 291 -31.72 -26.22 -7.36
C ASP A 291 -30.69 -27.20 -7.96
N LYS A 292 -29.42 -26.85 -8.12
CA LYS A 292 -28.43 -27.85 -8.57
C LYS A 292 -27.66 -28.40 -7.39
N PRO A 293 -27.81 -29.69 -7.06
CA PRO A 293 -27.06 -30.31 -5.96
C PRO A 293 -25.55 -30.17 -6.21
N ALA A 294 -24.80 -29.94 -5.13
CA ALA A 294 -23.37 -30.16 -5.12
C ALA A 294 -23.12 -31.53 -5.77
N VAL A 295 -22.14 -31.57 -6.69
CA VAL A 295 -21.81 -32.75 -7.49
C VAL A 295 -22.13 -34.03 -6.75
N ALA A 296 -23.28 -34.64 -7.06
CA ALA A 296 -23.52 -36.00 -6.70
C ALA A 296 -22.46 -36.83 -7.45
N ALA A 297 -21.56 -37.39 -6.66
CA ALA A 297 -20.69 -38.49 -7.01
C ALA A 297 -20.38 -38.66 -8.52
N VAL A 298 -19.22 -38.18 -8.94
CA VAL A 298 -18.44 -38.94 -9.93
C VAL A 298 -17.89 -40.13 -9.16
N ALA A 299 -18.78 -41.07 -8.87
CA ALA A 299 -18.41 -42.40 -8.46
C ALA A 299 -18.60 -43.29 -9.69
N ALA A 300 -17.53 -43.98 -10.02
CA ALA A 300 -17.45 -45.12 -10.94
C ALA A 300 -17.48 -44.79 -12.46
N GLU A 301 -16.31 -44.68 -13.04
CA GLU A 301 -15.87 -45.61 -14.09
C GLU A 301 -14.38 -45.91 -13.88
#